data_7059316c3c516a91486cfbe5d9bb5dc0
#
_entry.id   7059316c3c516a91486cfbe5d9bb5dc0
#
_cell.length_a   1.000
_cell.length_b   1.000
_cell.length_c   1.000
_cell.angle_alpha   90.00
_cell.angle_beta   90.00
_cell.angle_gamma   90.00
#
_symmetry.space_group_name_H-M   'P 1'
#
loop_
_entity.id
_entity.type
_entity.pdbx_description
1 polymer ?
#
loop_
_entity_poly.entity_id
_entity_poly.type
_entity_poly.pdbx_seq_one_letter_code
_entity_poly.pdbx_strand_id
1 'polypeptide(L)'
;MAKKIEGYIKLQVPAGAANPSPPIGPALGQRGVNIMEFCKQFNAATQEIEKTTPLPTIITVYADRSFTFVTKTPPATFLIKKAAGLKSGSKEPGKVSAGKIKRSQLSEIAQVKMADLNAHDIEAATKIIEGSARAMGLEVVEG
;
A
#
# COMPACT_ATOMS: atom_id res chain seq x y z
N MET A 1 -17.01 -24.88 8.02
CA MET A 1 -16.39 -25.47 6.83
C MET A 1 -15.61 -24.44 6.07
N ALA A 2 -14.45 -24.83 5.57
CA ALA A 2 -13.66 -23.94 4.71
C ALA A 2 -14.36 -23.76 3.36
N LYS A 3 -14.61 -22.53 2.96
CA LYS A 3 -15.18 -22.21 1.65
C LYS A 3 -14.12 -22.38 0.57
N LYS A 4 -14.56 -22.83 -0.60
CA LYS A 4 -13.64 -22.96 -1.73
C LYS A 4 -13.27 -21.57 -2.24
N ILE A 5 -11.97 -21.30 -2.35
CA ILE A 5 -11.46 -20.02 -2.85
C ILE A 5 -11.55 -20.05 -4.37
N GLU A 6 -12.23 -19.06 -4.96
CA GLU A 6 -12.32 -18.91 -6.40
C GLU A 6 -11.14 -18.10 -6.95
N GLY A 7 -10.70 -17.10 -6.20
CA GLY A 7 -9.57 -16.27 -6.61
C GLY A 7 -9.25 -15.16 -5.64
N TYR A 8 -8.23 -14.38 -6.01
CA TYR A 8 -7.79 -13.24 -5.23
C TYR A 8 -7.81 -11.99 -6.11
N ILE A 9 -8.15 -10.86 -5.48
CA ILE A 9 -8.08 -9.54 -6.11
C ILE A 9 -7.15 -8.68 -5.27
N LYS A 10 -6.15 -8.09 -5.90
CA LYS A 10 -5.20 -7.20 -5.24
C LYS A 10 -5.39 -5.78 -5.76
N LEU A 11 -5.69 -4.86 -4.87
CA LEU A 11 -5.97 -3.46 -5.21
C LEU A 11 -5.28 -2.54 -4.21
N GLN A 12 -5.05 -1.30 -4.65
CA GLN A 12 -4.74 -0.19 -3.74
C GLN A 12 -6.00 0.65 -3.61
N VAL A 13 -6.54 0.73 -2.40
CA VAL A 13 -7.80 1.42 -2.13
C VAL A 13 -7.54 2.57 -1.15
N PRO A 14 -8.00 3.80 -1.46
CA PRO A 14 -7.85 4.91 -0.52
C PRO A 14 -8.60 4.66 0.78
N ALA A 15 -7.94 4.85 1.92
CA ALA A 15 -8.54 4.64 3.23
C ALA A 15 -9.75 5.56 3.43
N GLY A 16 -10.86 4.99 3.89
CA GLY A 16 -12.10 5.73 4.14
C GLY A 16 -12.78 6.32 2.91
N ALA A 17 -12.28 6.02 1.71
CA ALA A 17 -12.77 6.60 0.46
C ALA A 17 -13.01 5.55 -0.63
N ALA A 18 -13.25 4.29 -0.26
CA ALA A 18 -13.59 3.25 -1.22
C ALA A 18 -14.96 3.54 -1.84
N ASN A 19 -15.05 3.46 -3.17
CA ASN A 19 -16.28 3.72 -3.91
C ASN A 19 -16.36 2.79 -5.14
N PRO A 20 -17.52 2.67 -5.78
CA PRO A 20 -17.70 1.79 -6.93
C PRO A 20 -17.00 2.24 -8.22
N SER A 21 -16.33 3.39 -8.19
CA SER A 21 -15.61 3.91 -9.36
C SER A 21 -14.36 3.08 -9.67
N PRO A 22 -13.84 3.12 -10.91
CA PRO A 22 -12.56 2.46 -11.21
C PRO A 22 -11.45 2.93 -10.25
N PRO A 23 -10.52 2.03 -9.86
CA PRO A 23 -10.36 0.64 -10.31
C PRO A 23 -11.16 -0.39 -9.52
N ILE A 24 -11.89 -0.01 -8.48
CA ILE A 24 -12.54 -0.93 -7.54
C ILE A 24 -13.73 -1.65 -8.19
N GLY A 25 -14.63 -0.88 -8.81
CA GLY A 25 -15.84 -1.41 -9.40
C GLY A 25 -15.59 -2.51 -10.43
N PRO A 26 -14.82 -2.24 -11.49
CA PRO A 26 -14.52 -3.26 -12.51
C PRO A 26 -13.80 -4.48 -11.96
N ALA A 27 -12.84 -4.31 -11.05
CA ALA A 27 -12.08 -5.42 -10.48
C ALA A 27 -12.97 -6.37 -9.68
N LEU A 28 -13.86 -5.84 -8.86
CA LEU A 28 -14.80 -6.64 -8.05
C LEU A 28 -15.94 -7.18 -8.92
N GLY A 29 -16.41 -6.40 -9.87
CA GLY A 29 -17.52 -6.80 -10.76
C GLY A 29 -17.17 -8.02 -11.59
N GLN A 30 -15.95 -8.14 -12.08
CA GLN A 30 -15.48 -9.29 -12.84
C GLN A 30 -15.56 -10.60 -12.05
N ARG A 31 -15.45 -10.52 -10.74
CA ARG A 31 -15.54 -11.69 -9.84
C ARG A 31 -16.93 -11.89 -9.25
N GLY A 32 -17.88 -11.03 -9.57
CA GLY A 32 -19.24 -11.12 -9.06
C GLY A 32 -19.39 -10.76 -7.58
N VAL A 33 -18.44 -10.00 -7.03
CA VAL A 33 -18.46 -9.57 -5.62
C VAL A 33 -19.37 -8.34 -5.47
N ASN A 34 -20.06 -8.24 -4.34
CA ASN A 34 -20.89 -7.08 -4.03
C ASN A 34 -20.00 -5.87 -3.71
N ILE A 35 -19.92 -4.95 -4.67
CA ILE A 35 -19.03 -3.78 -4.60
C ILE A 35 -19.42 -2.86 -3.45
N MET A 36 -20.72 -2.59 -3.28
CA MET A 36 -21.20 -1.69 -2.23
C MET A 36 -20.92 -2.22 -0.84
N GLU A 37 -21.10 -3.50 -0.64
CA GLU A 37 -20.78 -4.16 0.64
C GLU A 37 -19.30 -4.07 0.97
N PHE A 38 -18.44 -4.32 -0.02
CA PHE A 38 -16.99 -4.17 0.15
C PHE A 38 -16.64 -2.74 0.53
N CYS A 39 -17.14 -1.75 -0.18
CA CYS A 39 -16.85 -0.33 0.10
C CYS A 39 -17.28 0.03 1.53
N LYS A 40 -18.45 -0.41 1.95
CA LYS A 40 -18.97 -0.14 3.29
C LYS A 40 -18.09 -0.76 4.37
N GLN A 41 -17.75 -2.03 4.24
CA GLN A 41 -16.89 -2.74 5.20
C GLN A 41 -15.48 -2.15 5.23
N PHE A 42 -14.91 -1.86 4.08
CA PHE A 42 -13.58 -1.28 3.98
C PHE A 42 -13.51 0.10 4.62
N ASN A 43 -14.48 0.96 4.31
CA ASN A 43 -14.53 2.31 4.88
C ASN A 43 -14.69 2.26 6.41
N ALA A 44 -15.50 1.34 6.92
CA ALA A 44 -15.66 1.14 8.36
C ALA A 44 -14.35 0.67 9.00
N ALA A 45 -13.64 -0.26 8.38
CA ALA A 45 -12.39 -0.80 8.89
C ALA A 45 -11.23 0.20 8.86
N THR A 46 -11.29 1.20 7.99
CA THR A 46 -10.20 2.17 7.79
C THR A 46 -10.53 3.57 8.31
N GLN A 47 -11.55 3.72 9.16
CA GLN A 47 -11.97 5.03 9.68
C GLN A 47 -10.87 5.73 10.48
N GLU A 48 -10.05 4.97 11.20
CA GLU A 48 -8.97 5.51 12.03
C GLU A 48 -7.71 5.87 11.23
N ILE A 49 -7.65 5.48 9.97
CA ILE A 49 -6.50 5.74 9.11
C ILE A 49 -6.71 7.08 8.41
N GLU A 50 -5.62 7.81 8.17
CA GLU A 50 -5.67 9.06 7.43
C GLU A 50 -6.38 8.86 6.10
N LYS A 51 -7.39 9.69 5.83
CA LYS A 51 -8.19 9.59 4.61
C LYS A 51 -7.32 9.72 3.37
N THR A 52 -7.70 9.02 2.32
CA THR A 52 -7.01 8.99 1.03
C THR A 52 -5.63 8.33 1.03
N THR A 53 -5.15 7.80 2.17
CA THR A 53 -3.94 6.98 2.20
C THR A 53 -4.18 5.70 1.42
N PRO A 54 -3.42 5.42 0.33
CA PRO A 54 -3.61 4.18 -0.40
C PRO A 54 -3.18 2.99 0.44
N LEU A 55 -4.07 2.00 0.56
CA LEU A 55 -3.81 0.77 1.29
C LEU A 55 -3.82 -0.41 0.34
N PRO A 56 -2.73 -1.19 0.25
CA PRO A 56 -2.76 -2.44 -0.49
C PRO A 56 -3.76 -3.39 0.17
N THR A 57 -4.76 -3.81 -0.58
CA THR A 57 -5.83 -4.67 -0.09
C THR A 57 -5.86 -5.95 -0.90
N ILE A 58 -5.86 -7.09 -0.22
CA ILE A 58 -6.00 -8.40 -0.85
C ILE A 58 -7.40 -8.92 -0.51
N ILE A 59 -8.21 -9.11 -1.53
CA ILE A 59 -9.58 -9.60 -1.40
C ILE A 59 -9.62 -11.05 -1.84
N THR A 60 -10.06 -11.93 -0.95
CA THR A 60 -10.24 -13.35 -1.27
C THR A 60 -11.70 -13.57 -1.63
N VAL A 61 -11.95 -14.07 -2.84
CA VAL A 61 -13.30 -14.36 -3.35
C VAL A 61 -13.56 -15.86 -3.25
N TYR A 62 -14.70 -16.22 -2.68
CA TYR A 62 -15.12 -17.60 -2.51
C TYR A 62 -16.14 -18.04 -3.56
N ALA A 63 -16.32 -19.33 -3.72
CA ALA A 63 -17.21 -19.91 -4.73
C ALA A 63 -18.68 -19.49 -4.56
N ASP A 64 -19.11 -19.15 -3.36
CA ASP A 64 -20.46 -18.67 -3.07
C ASP A 64 -20.63 -17.16 -3.27
N ARG A 65 -19.61 -16.50 -3.89
CA ARG A 65 -19.54 -15.05 -4.13
C ARG A 65 -19.36 -14.22 -2.86
N SER A 66 -19.14 -14.84 -1.72
CA SER A 66 -18.72 -14.11 -0.53
C SER A 66 -17.26 -13.73 -0.66
N PHE A 67 -16.82 -12.81 0.18
CA PHE A 67 -15.44 -12.33 0.15
C PHE A 67 -14.93 -12.03 1.56
N THR A 68 -13.62 -12.08 1.70
CA THR A 68 -12.90 -11.52 2.86
C THR A 68 -11.79 -10.63 2.32
N PHE A 69 -11.36 -9.65 3.11
CA PHE A 69 -10.27 -8.78 2.69
C PHE A 69 -9.29 -8.55 3.85
N VAL A 70 -8.04 -8.30 3.47
CA VAL A 70 -6.97 -7.95 4.41
C VAL A 70 -6.31 -6.70 3.88
N THR A 71 -6.21 -5.67 4.72
CA THR A 71 -5.49 -4.44 4.39
C THR A 71 -4.07 -4.54 4.93
N LYS A 72 -3.10 -4.05 4.15
CA LYS A 72 -1.70 -3.98 4.55
C LYS A 72 -1.31 -2.54 4.85
N THR A 73 -0.10 -2.34 5.33
CA THR A 73 0.44 -0.99 5.55
C THR A 73 0.54 -0.23 4.22
N PRO A 74 0.52 1.12 4.24
CA PRO A 74 0.65 1.90 3.00
C PRO A 74 1.88 1.50 2.19
N PRO A 75 1.85 1.65 0.85
CA PRO A 75 3.02 1.31 0.02
C PRO A 75 4.25 2.09 0.43
N ALA A 76 5.43 1.45 0.36
CA ALA A 76 6.69 2.11 0.70
C ALA A 76 6.90 3.38 -0.13
N THR A 77 6.54 3.35 -1.40
CA THR A 77 6.64 4.52 -2.28
C THR A 77 5.82 5.70 -1.80
N PHE A 78 4.61 5.45 -1.30
CA PHE A 78 3.75 6.50 -0.73
C PHE A 78 4.39 7.12 0.51
N LEU A 79 4.88 6.29 1.43
CA LEU A 79 5.51 6.74 2.66
C LEU A 79 6.80 7.53 2.37
N ILE A 80 7.59 7.08 1.41
CA ILE A 80 8.82 7.74 0.99
C ILE A 80 8.51 9.12 0.39
N LYS A 81 7.54 9.19 -0.51
CA LYS A 81 7.11 10.46 -1.11
C LYS A 81 6.61 11.44 -0.06
N LYS A 82 5.83 10.97 0.89
CA LYS A 82 5.30 11.80 1.98
C LYS A 82 6.43 12.33 2.85
N ALA A 83 7.39 11.49 3.23
CA ALA A 83 8.54 11.89 4.05
C ALA A 83 9.45 12.89 3.33
N ALA A 84 9.65 12.72 2.04
CA ALA A 84 10.48 13.61 1.22
C ALA A 84 9.74 14.86 0.72
N GLY A 85 8.42 14.93 0.94
CA GLY A 85 7.60 16.07 0.48
C GLY A 85 7.39 16.10 -1.02
N LEU A 86 7.45 14.96 -1.71
CA LEU A 86 7.35 14.88 -3.17
C LEU A 86 5.99 14.38 -3.61
N LYS A 87 5.54 14.85 -4.78
CA LYS A 87 4.31 14.34 -5.42
C LYS A 87 4.59 13.09 -6.25
N SER A 88 5.77 12.99 -6.84
CA SER A 88 6.17 11.83 -7.65
C SER A 88 7.67 11.63 -7.56
N GLY A 89 8.13 10.43 -7.92
CA GLY A 89 9.55 10.12 -8.03
C GLY A 89 10.18 10.70 -9.30
N SER A 90 11.46 10.40 -9.52
CA SER A 90 12.17 10.82 -10.71
C SER A 90 11.62 10.12 -11.96
N LYS A 91 11.60 10.85 -13.08
CA LYS A 91 11.28 10.27 -14.39
C LYS A 91 12.42 9.40 -14.91
N GLU A 92 13.64 9.68 -14.50
CA GLU A 92 14.83 8.94 -14.87
C GLU A 92 15.64 8.55 -13.62
N PRO A 93 15.18 7.56 -12.84
CA PRO A 93 15.91 7.15 -11.64
C PRO A 93 17.34 6.72 -11.97
N GLY A 94 18.29 7.15 -11.14
CA GLY A 94 19.69 6.87 -11.34
C GLY A 94 20.42 7.91 -12.20
N LYS A 95 19.70 8.74 -12.94
CA LYS A 95 20.27 9.84 -13.74
C LYS A 95 19.91 11.20 -13.17
N VAL A 96 18.63 11.40 -12.83
CA VAL A 96 18.12 12.66 -12.30
C VAL A 96 17.55 12.40 -10.91
N SER A 97 18.04 13.15 -9.90
CA SER A 97 17.50 13.07 -8.54
C SER A 97 16.20 13.86 -8.44
N ALA A 98 15.15 13.21 -7.89
CA ALA A 98 13.88 13.89 -7.61
C ALA A 98 13.91 14.65 -6.29
N GLY A 99 14.85 14.34 -5.40
CA GLY A 99 14.96 14.96 -4.08
C GLY A 99 15.89 14.17 -3.19
N LYS A 100 15.89 14.53 -1.91
CA LYS A 100 16.71 13.86 -0.89
C LYS A 100 15.84 13.35 0.24
N ILE A 101 16.25 12.26 0.86
CA ILE A 101 15.61 11.72 2.04
C ILE A 101 16.66 11.34 3.09
N LYS A 102 16.38 11.64 4.34
CA LYS A 102 17.29 11.32 5.45
C LYS A 102 17.14 9.86 5.87
N ARG A 103 18.24 9.26 6.28
CA ARG A 103 18.24 7.88 6.76
C ARG A 103 17.34 7.69 7.98
N SER A 104 17.24 8.69 8.87
CA SER A 104 16.31 8.65 9.99
C SER A 104 14.86 8.54 9.55
N GLN A 105 14.47 9.23 8.46
CA GLN A 105 13.15 9.14 7.88
C GLN A 105 12.87 7.73 7.32
N LEU A 106 13.88 7.13 6.69
CA LEU A 106 13.78 5.75 6.20
C LEU A 106 13.57 4.77 7.35
N SER A 107 14.25 4.97 8.48
CA SER A 107 14.09 4.15 9.68
C SER A 107 12.66 4.24 10.23
N GLU A 108 12.08 5.42 10.26
CA GLU A 108 10.68 5.61 10.70
C GLU A 108 9.71 4.88 9.77
N ILE A 109 9.93 4.95 8.46
CA ILE A 109 9.11 4.22 7.48
C ILE A 109 9.26 2.71 7.67
N ALA A 110 10.49 2.25 7.91
CA ALA A 110 10.76 0.84 8.17
C ALA A 110 10.00 0.32 9.40
N GLN A 111 9.92 1.11 10.46
CA GLN A 111 9.16 0.76 11.66
C GLN A 111 7.67 0.56 11.34
N VAL A 112 7.09 1.44 10.54
CA VAL A 112 5.69 1.35 10.14
C VAL A 112 5.44 0.09 9.29
N LYS A 113 6.39 -0.26 8.43
CA LYS A 113 6.25 -1.40 7.50
C LYS A 113 6.69 -2.73 8.08
N MET A 114 7.25 -2.78 9.29
CA MET A 114 7.79 -4.04 9.87
C MET A 114 6.79 -5.19 9.86
N ALA A 115 5.50 -4.90 10.03
CA ALA A 115 4.45 -5.92 10.02
C ALA A 115 4.35 -6.65 8.67
N ASP A 116 4.72 -6.00 7.57
CA ASP A 116 4.62 -6.54 6.21
C ASP A 116 5.98 -6.97 5.64
N LEU A 117 7.06 -6.67 6.34
CA LEU A 117 8.42 -6.98 5.88
C LEU A 117 8.92 -8.28 6.51
N ASN A 118 9.79 -8.97 5.79
CA ASN A 118 10.46 -10.17 6.28
C ASN A 118 11.84 -9.87 6.88
N ALA A 119 12.10 -8.61 7.21
CA ALA A 119 13.36 -8.20 7.83
C ALA A 119 13.45 -8.68 9.27
N HIS A 120 14.65 -9.04 9.70
CA HIS A 120 14.89 -9.54 11.05
C HIS A 120 14.94 -8.42 12.09
N ASP A 121 15.38 -7.23 11.69
CA ASP A 121 15.50 -6.06 12.56
C ASP A 121 15.24 -4.76 11.80
N ILE A 122 15.22 -3.64 12.53
CA ILE A 122 14.96 -2.31 11.96
C ILE A 122 16.05 -1.89 10.98
N GLU A 123 17.31 -2.26 11.23
CA GLU A 123 18.41 -1.92 10.33
C GLU A 123 18.23 -2.60 8.96
N ALA A 124 17.90 -3.89 8.96
CA ALA A 124 17.62 -4.62 7.72
C ALA A 124 16.40 -4.05 6.99
N ALA A 125 15.32 -3.71 7.74
CA ALA A 125 14.15 -3.07 7.17
C ALA A 125 14.47 -1.71 6.56
N THR A 126 15.32 -0.92 7.22
CA THR A 126 15.77 0.38 6.71
C THR A 126 16.51 0.23 5.38
N LYS A 127 17.35 -0.80 5.24
CA LYS A 127 18.05 -1.07 3.97
C LYS A 127 17.09 -1.42 2.83
N ILE A 128 16.01 -2.16 3.13
CA ILE A 128 14.98 -2.50 2.15
C ILE A 128 14.30 -1.21 1.66
N ILE A 129 13.90 -0.34 2.57
CA ILE A 129 13.25 0.94 2.24
C ILE A 129 14.22 1.87 1.51
N GLU A 130 15.49 1.88 1.89
CA GLU A 130 16.54 2.67 1.22
C GLU A 130 16.67 2.27 -0.26
N GLY A 131 16.66 0.97 -0.55
CA GLY A 131 16.66 0.47 -1.93
C GLY A 131 15.47 0.98 -2.73
N SER A 132 14.27 0.98 -2.13
CA SER A 132 13.07 1.52 -2.77
C SER A 132 13.18 3.02 -3.03
N ALA A 133 13.75 3.78 -2.09
CA ALA A 133 13.95 5.22 -2.25
C ALA A 133 14.91 5.52 -3.40
N ARG A 134 16.02 4.78 -3.50
CA ARG A 134 16.97 4.92 -4.61
C ARG A 134 16.34 4.58 -5.95
N ALA A 135 15.49 3.55 -5.99
CA ALA A 135 14.77 3.16 -7.20
C ALA A 135 13.78 4.25 -7.66
N MET A 136 13.30 5.08 -6.73
CA MET A 136 12.44 6.22 -7.04
C MET A 136 13.24 7.45 -7.51
N GLY A 137 14.56 7.38 -7.49
CA GLY A 137 15.42 8.48 -7.86
C GLY A 137 15.73 9.47 -6.73
N LEU A 138 15.58 9.04 -5.48
CA LEU A 138 15.91 9.85 -4.32
C LEU A 138 17.35 9.61 -3.88
N GLU A 139 18.00 10.67 -3.40
CA GLU A 139 19.32 10.58 -2.79
C GLU A 139 19.16 10.38 -1.29
N VAL A 140 19.80 9.33 -0.77
CA VAL A 140 19.77 9.02 0.67
C VAL A 140 20.95 9.76 1.32
N VAL A 141 20.65 10.59 2.31
CA VAL A 141 21.65 11.37 3.04
C VAL A 141 21.68 10.96 4.50
N GLU A 142 22.85 11.16 5.13
CA GLU A 142 23.00 10.92 6.57
C GLU A 142 22.18 11.94 7.37
N GLY A 143 21.61 11.48 8.49
CA GLY A 143 20.81 12.38 9.32
C GLY A 143 19.93 11.72 10.33
#